data_e1d0dbc4c9264cc0a5f57cd1f747c5c9
#
_entry.id   e1d0dbc4c9264cc0a5f57cd1f747c5c9
#
_cell.length_a   1.000
_cell.length_b   1.000
_cell.length_c   1.000
_cell.angle_alpha   90.00
_cell.angle_beta   90.00
_cell.angle_gamma   90.00
#
_symmetry.space_group_name_H-M   'P 1'
#
loop_
_entity.id
_entity.type
_entity.pdbx_description
1 polymer ?
#
loop_
_entity_poly.entity_id
_entity_poly.type
_entity_poly.pdbx_seq_one_letter_code
_entity_poly.pdbx_strand_id
1 'polypeptide(L)'
;MNKKNVSISSVISDLINHLNQLPGIGPKTAERLAFHIIKSPENKILSLADSLIKSKQKLSFCNNCFIVTEINPCNICSDEMRDQKSICIVQDSIDAYAIESTNNYNGSYHILNGYISPINGIG
;
A
#
# COMPACT_ATOMS: atom_id res chain seq x y z
N MET A 1 -22.56 -5.48 -26.77
CA MET A 1 -22.33 -5.94 -27.09
C MET A 1 -22.03 -6.45 -27.45
N ASN A 2 -22.24 -6.68 -27.65
CA ASN A 2 -22.08 -7.35 -28.01
C ASN A 2 -21.44 -7.91 -28.35
N LYS A 3 -21.14 -8.19 -28.18
CA LYS A 3 -20.67 -8.89 -28.44
C LYS A 3 -20.51 -9.78 -29.10
N LYS A 4 -20.69 -9.90 -29.46
CA LYS A 4 -20.63 -10.81 -30.07
C LYS A 4 -19.64 -11.18 -30.71
N ASN A 5 -19.16 -10.91 -30.73
CA ASN A 5 -18.12 -10.98 -31.37
C ASN A 5 -17.01 -11.68 -30.76
N VAL A 6 -15.86 -11.23 -30.71
CA VAL A 6 -14.70 -11.83 -30.08
C VAL A 6 -14.83 -11.64 -28.60
N SER A 7 -14.93 -12.71 -27.85
CA SER A 7 -14.96 -12.65 -26.43
C SER A 7 -13.55 -12.63 -25.92
N ILE A 8 -13.26 -11.70 -25.05
CA ILE A 8 -11.99 -11.66 -24.38
C ILE A 8 -11.96 -12.78 -23.33
N SER A 9 -10.80 -13.39 -23.13
CA SER A 9 -10.64 -14.44 -22.12
C SER A 9 -11.04 -13.94 -20.74
N SER A 10 -11.70 -14.78 -19.96
CA SER A 10 -12.06 -14.42 -18.59
C SER A 10 -10.83 -14.16 -17.73
N VAL A 11 -9.71 -14.83 -18.00
CA VAL A 11 -8.47 -14.58 -17.29
C VAL A 11 -7.96 -13.18 -17.55
N ILE A 12 -8.00 -12.75 -18.81
CA ILE A 12 -7.58 -11.40 -19.19
C ILE A 12 -8.51 -10.37 -18.57
N SER A 13 -9.81 -10.61 -18.69
CA SER A 13 -10.83 -9.70 -18.16
C SER A 13 -10.69 -9.51 -16.66
N ASP A 14 -10.45 -10.59 -15.91
CA ASP A 14 -10.27 -10.53 -14.47
C ASP A 14 -9.04 -9.70 -14.12
N LEU A 15 -7.95 -9.88 -14.85
CA LEU A 15 -6.73 -9.11 -14.60
C LEU A 15 -6.99 -7.62 -14.81
N ILE A 16 -7.64 -7.28 -15.93
CA ILE A 16 -7.97 -5.88 -16.24
C ILE A 16 -8.83 -5.29 -15.13
N ASN A 17 -9.85 -6.03 -14.69
CA ASN A 17 -10.78 -5.56 -13.67
C ASN A 17 -10.08 -5.31 -12.34
N HIS A 18 -9.18 -6.19 -11.93
CA HIS A 18 -8.44 -6.01 -10.69
C HIS A 18 -7.53 -4.78 -10.76
N LEU A 19 -6.85 -4.58 -11.89
CA LEU A 19 -5.99 -3.41 -12.05
C LEU A 19 -6.81 -2.12 -12.07
N ASN A 20 -8.01 -2.17 -12.67
CA ASN A 20 -8.87 -1.01 -12.74
C ASN A 20 -9.41 -0.57 -11.37
N GLN A 21 -9.41 -1.46 -10.39
CA GLN A 21 -9.85 -1.15 -9.04
C GLN A 21 -8.82 -0.37 -8.24
N LEU A 22 -7.58 -0.32 -8.72
CA LEU A 22 -6.54 0.41 -8.02
C LEU A 22 -6.71 1.92 -8.24
N PRO A 23 -6.49 2.73 -7.20
CA PRO A 23 -6.66 4.18 -7.32
C PRO A 23 -5.75 4.75 -8.40
N GLY A 24 -6.31 5.64 -9.21
CA GLY A 24 -5.55 6.30 -10.27
C GLY A 24 -5.42 5.51 -11.55
N ILE A 25 -5.93 4.29 -11.59
CA ILE A 25 -5.86 3.46 -12.80
C ILE A 25 -7.24 3.39 -13.44
N GLY A 26 -7.40 4.08 -14.56
CA GLY A 26 -8.64 4.03 -15.32
C GLY A 26 -8.66 2.83 -16.27
N PRO A 27 -9.78 2.64 -17.00
CA PRO A 27 -9.95 1.45 -17.86
C PRO A 27 -8.87 1.29 -18.92
N LYS A 28 -8.46 2.37 -19.56
CA LYS A 28 -7.44 2.30 -20.61
C LYS A 28 -6.07 1.94 -20.07
N THR A 29 -5.72 2.53 -18.93
CA THR A 29 -4.45 2.22 -18.28
C THR A 29 -4.44 0.78 -17.79
N ALA A 30 -5.58 0.32 -17.24
CA ALA A 30 -5.70 -1.06 -16.78
C ALA A 30 -5.47 -2.05 -17.91
N GLU A 31 -6.05 -1.78 -19.09
CA GLU A 31 -5.83 -2.63 -20.28
C GLU A 31 -4.35 -2.67 -20.65
N ARG A 32 -3.71 -1.52 -20.70
CA ARG A 32 -2.30 -1.46 -21.09
C ARG A 32 -1.41 -2.17 -20.09
N LEU A 33 -1.70 -1.99 -18.81
CA LEU A 33 -0.92 -2.67 -17.77
C LEU A 33 -1.12 -4.18 -17.83
N ALA A 34 -2.36 -4.63 -18.05
CA ALA A 34 -2.66 -6.06 -18.14
C ALA A 34 -1.87 -6.70 -19.27
N PHE A 35 -1.87 -6.09 -20.45
CA PHE A 35 -1.13 -6.65 -21.59
C PHE A 35 0.37 -6.53 -21.42
N HIS A 36 0.85 -5.52 -20.72
CA HIS A 36 2.27 -5.44 -20.37
C HIS A 36 2.65 -6.62 -19.46
N ILE A 37 1.81 -6.91 -18.47
CA ILE A 37 2.05 -8.03 -17.56
C ILE A 37 2.05 -9.36 -18.31
N ILE A 38 1.06 -9.54 -19.21
CA ILE A 38 0.94 -10.76 -19.97
C ILE A 38 2.18 -11.01 -20.84
N LYS A 39 2.77 -9.94 -21.37
CA LYS A 39 3.95 -10.04 -22.22
C LYS A 39 5.26 -10.09 -21.45
N SER A 40 5.21 -9.83 -20.14
CA SER A 40 6.43 -9.82 -19.31
C SER A 40 6.91 -11.24 -19.04
N PRO A 41 8.20 -11.43 -18.74
CA PRO A 41 8.71 -12.75 -18.37
C PRO A 41 8.01 -13.28 -17.12
N GLU A 42 7.74 -14.56 -17.09
CA GLU A 42 7.00 -15.19 -16.00
C GLU A 42 7.66 -14.97 -14.64
N ASN A 43 8.98 -15.09 -14.57
CA ASN A 43 9.68 -14.92 -13.29
C ASN A 43 9.49 -13.53 -12.71
N LYS A 44 9.39 -12.52 -13.57
CA LYS A 44 9.18 -11.15 -13.15
C LYS A 44 7.80 -10.98 -12.55
N ILE A 45 6.80 -11.61 -13.15
CA ILE A 45 5.43 -11.52 -12.68
C ILE A 45 5.22 -12.34 -11.41
N LEU A 46 5.85 -13.49 -11.31
CA LEU A 46 5.80 -14.29 -10.08
C LEU A 46 6.41 -13.52 -8.91
N SER A 47 7.49 -12.79 -9.17
CA SER A 47 8.11 -11.95 -8.15
C SER A 47 7.18 -10.83 -7.68
N LEU A 48 6.49 -10.18 -8.62
CA LEU A 48 5.52 -9.15 -8.28
C LEU A 48 4.35 -9.72 -7.48
N ALA A 49 3.82 -10.85 -7.92
CA ALA A 49 2.72 -11.51 -7.22
C ALA A 49 3.10 -11.88 -5.79
N ASP A 50 4.31 -12.40 -5.62
CA ASP A 50 4.83 -12.76 -4.30
C ASP A 50 4.94 -11.53 -3.40
N SER A 51 5.42 -10.42 -3.93
CA SER A 51 5.52 -9.17 -3.18
C SER A 51 4.15 -8.66 -2.73
N LEU A 52 3.15 -8.78 -3.61
CA LEU A 52 1.79 -8.37 -3.27
C LEU A 52 1.24 -9.21 -2.11
N ILE A 53 1.44 -10.51 -2.19
CA ILE A 53 0.97 -11.43 -1.15
C ILE A 53 1.68 -11.15 0.18
N LYS A 54 3.00 -11.02 0.14
CA LYS A 54 3.79 -10.77 1.34
C LYS A 54 3.43 -9.45 2.01
N SER A 55 3.11 -8.43 1.23
CA SER A 55 2.73 -7.14 1.79
C SER A 55 1.46 -7.24 2.63
N LYS A 56 0.58 -8.17 2.30
CA LYS A 56 -0.64 -8.38 3.07
C LYS A 56 -0.45 -9.33 4.24
N GLN A 57 0.46 -10.28 4.11
CA GLN A 57 0.64 -11.31 5.12
C GLN A 57 1.62 -10.91 6.22
N LYS A 58 2.65 -10.15 5.87
CA LYS A 58 3.74 -9.86 6.81
C LYS A 58 3.71 -8.47 7.41
N LEU A 59 2.88 -7.58 6.89
CA LEU A 59 2.78 -6.23 7.42
C LEU A 59 1.56 -6.09 8.33
N SER A 60 1.75 -5.33 9.40
CA SER A 60 0.68 -5.02 10.33
C SER A 60 0.92 -3.61 10.85
N PHE A 61 0.04 -3.15 11.75
CA PHE A 61 0.21 -1.84 12.35
C PHE A 61 0.95 -1.99 13.68
N CYS A 62 1.93 -1.12 13.91
CA CYS A 62 2.62 -1.08 15.19
C CYS A 62 1.63 -0.80 16.31
N ASN A 63 1.66 -1.59 17.38
CA ASN A 63 0.75 -1.42 18.52
C ASN A 63 0.90 -0.07 19.20
N ASN A 64 2.03 0.56 19.01
CA ASN A 64 2.38 1.78 19.73
C ASN A 64 2.09 3.05 18.92
N CYS A 65 2.59 3.13 17.69
CA CYS A 65 2.44 4.34 16.88
C CYS A 65 1.51 4.16 15.68
N PHE A 66 1.11 2.93 15.37
CA PHE A 66 0.21 2.56 14.28
C PHE A 66 0.79 2.71 12.88
N ILE A 67 2.12 2.80 12.77
CA ILE A 67 2.78 2.75 11.47
C ILE A 67 2.69 1.34 10.91
N VAL A 68 2.64 1.23 9.59
CA VAL A 68 2.69 -0.08 8.92
C VAL A 68 4.10 -0.62 9.10
N THR A 69 4.23 -1.83 9.63
CA THR A 69 5.52 -2.39 9.97
C THR A 69 5.51 -3.91 9.88
N GLU A 70 6.67 -4.47 9.66
CA GLU A 70 6.86 -5.91 9.70
C GLU A 70 7.13 -6.39 11.13
N ILE A 71 7.77 -5.56 11.93
CA ILE A 71 8.17 -5.86 13.31
C ILE A 71 7.32 -5.04 14.27
N ASN A 72 6.76 -5.66 15.29
CA ASN A 72 5.88 -4.98 16.24
C ASN A 72 6.39 -5.17 17.67
N PRO A 73 6.78 -4.11 18.42
CA PRO A 73 6.73 -2.70 17.98
C PRO A 73 7.73 -2.41 16.88
N CYS A 74 7.45 -1.34 16.11
CA CYS A 74 8.31 -0.99 14.99
C CYS A 74 9.69 -0.52 15.46
N ASN A 75 10.63 -0.45 14.50
CA ASN A 75 12.00 -0.04 14.81
C ASN A 75 12.09 1.35 15.41
N ILE A 76 11.19 2.24 15.02
CA ILE A 76 11.17 3.61 15.54
C ILE A 76 10.76 3.60 17.01
N CYS A 77 9.69 2.89 17.34
CA CYS A 77 9.23 2.81 18.73
C CYS A 77 10.19 2.06 19.62
N SER A 78 10.96 1.14 19.07
CA SER A 78 11.90 0.32 19.82
C SER A 78 13.26 1.00 19.99
N ASP A 79 13.49 2.11 19.32
CA ASP A 79 14.78 2.80 19.34
C ASP A 79 14.85 3.70 20.57
N GLU A 80 15.64 3.27 21.55
CA GLU A 80 15.78 4.00 22.81
C GLU A 80 16.55 5.31 22.66
N MET A 81 17.26 5.50 21.55
CA MET A 81 18.01 6.72 21.29
C MET A 81 17.14 7.88 20.81
N ARG A 82 15.89 7.62 20.55
CA ARG A 82 14.99 8.66 20.08
C ARG A 82 14.43 9.48 21.23
N ASP A 83 14.07 10.73 20.92
CA ASP A 83 13.46 11.63 21.89
C ASP A 83 12.03 11.18 22.14
N GLN A 84 11.78 10.63 23.32
CA GLN A 84 10.46 10.09 23.69
C GLN A 84 9.46 11.20 24.01
N LYS A 85 9.89 12.43 24.07
CA LYS A 85 9.02 13.56 24.40
C LYS A 85 8.45 14.26 23.17
N SER A 86 9.02 13.98 22.01
CA SER A 86 8.55 14.60 20.75
C SER A 86 7.68 13.59 20.00
N ILE A 87 6.49 14.00 19.62
CA ILE A 87 5.57 13.16 18.85
C ILE A 87 5.16 13.91 17.61
N CYS A 88 5.33 13.28 16.46
CA CYS A 88 4.89 13.81 15.18
C CYS A 88 3.62 13.05 14.76
N ILE A 89 2.55 13.77 14.61
CA ILE A 89 1.26 13.18 14.24
C ILE A 89 1.09 13.33 12.74
N VAL A 90 0.90 12.19 12.05
CA VAL A 90 0.69 12.18 10.61
C VAL A 90 -0.52 11.32 10.28
N GLN A 91 -1.06 11.50 9.11
CA GLN A 91 -2.26 10.77 8.70
C GLN A 91 -1.95 9.35 8.27
N ASP A 92 -0.90 9.17 7.48
CA ASP A 92 -0.57 7.88 6.91
C ASP A 92 0.88 7.51 7.14
N SER A 93 1.15 6.20 7.10
CA SER A 93 2.51 5.69 7.27
C SER A 93 3.49 6.25 6.26
N ILE A 94 3.03 6.50 5.03
CA ILE A 94 3.90 7.04 3.99
C ILE A 94 4.45 8.41 4.39
N ASP A 95 3.66 9.20 5.12
CA ASP A 95 4.11 10.50 5.60
C ASP A 95 5.25 10.37 6.61
N ALA A 96 5.12 9.40 7.51
CA ALA A 96 6.17 9.14 8.50
C ALA A 96 7.45 8.67 7.80
N TYR A 97 7.33 7.76 6.84
CA TYR A 97 8.50 7.28 6.12
C TYR A 97 9.17 8.39 5.31
N ALA A 98 8.38 9.31 4.77
CA ALA A 98 8.93 10.47 4.06
C ALA A 98 9.73 11.36 5.01
N ILE A 99 9.23 11.59 6.22
CA ILE A 99 9.94 12.38 7.21
C ILE A 99 11.22 11.67 7.65
N GLU A 100 11.15 10.34 7.86
CA GLU A 100 12.31 9.56 8.24
C GLU A 100 13.42 9.63 7.20
N SER A 101 13.05 9.68 5.93
CA SER A 101 14.04 9.73 4.86
C SER A 101 14.87 11.03 4.88
N THR A 102 14.40 12.07 5.57
CA THR A 102 15.17 13.31 5.68
C THR A 102 16.28 13.22 6.72
N ASN A 103 16.20 12.25 7.64
CA ASN A 103 17.13 12.08 8.76
C ASN A 103 17.23 13.30 9.68
N ASN A 104 16.19 14.14 9.67
CA ASN A 104 16.19 15.37 10.47
C ASN A 104 15.28 15.30 11.70
N TYR A 105 14.48 14.24 11.84
CA TYR A 105 13.58 14.10 12.96
C TYR A 105 14.01 12.92 13.81
N ASN A 106 14.04 13.11 15.11
CA ASN A 106 14.51 12.08 16.04
C ASN A 106 13.47 11.73 17.11
N GLY A 107 12.23 12.08 16.90
CA GLY A 107 11.16 11.78 17.84
C GLY A 107 10.39 10.54 17.47
N SER A 108 9.23 10.39 18.10
CA SER A 108 8.31 9.30 17.81
C SER A 108 7.18 9.80 16.92
N TYR A 109 6.27 8.89 16.55
CA TYR A 109 5.17 9.19 15.67
C TYR A 109 3.85 8.70 16.25
N HIS A 110 2.79 9.28 15.75
CA HIS A 110 1.46 8.72 15.92
C HIS A 110 0.77 8.80 14.56
N ILE A 111 0.43 7.65 14.00
CA ILE A 111 -0.19 7.58 12.68
C ILE A 111 -1.68 7.37 12.85
N LEU A 112 -2.47 8.26 12.27
CA LEU A 112 -3.92 8.23 12.41
C LEU A 112 -4.56 7.15 11.56
N ASN A 113 -3.98 6.80 10.43
CA ASN A 113 -4.44 5.76 9.50
C ASN A 113 -5.86 6.01 9.02
N GLY A 114 -6.21 7.27 8.87
CA GLY A 114 -7.51 7.67 8.40
C GLY A 114 -7.71 9.13 8.67
N TYR A 115 -8.86 9.62 8.32
CA TYR A 115 -9.20 11.00 8.59
C TYR A 115 -10.51 11.01 9.37
N ILE A 116 -10.71 12.07 10.13
CA ILE A 116 -11.92 12.23 10.92
C ILE A 116 -13.08 12.44 9.96
N SER A 117 -14.09 11.60 10.06
CA SER A 117 -15.29 11.70 9.24
C SER A 117 -16.50 11.32 10.07
N PRO A 118 -17.34 12.29 10.42
CA PRO A 118 -18.56 11.98 11.17
C PRO A 118 -19.48 11.03 10.43
N ILE A 119 -19.48 11.11 9.10
CA ILE A 119 -20.32 10.26 8.28
C ILE A 119 -19.90 8.81 8.40
N ASN A 120 -18.60 8.55 8.46
CA ASN A 120 -18.08 7.20 8.54
C ASN A 120 -17.83 6.71 9.97
N GLY A 121 -18.08 7.55 10.94
CA GLY A 121 -17.88 7.17 12.33
C GLY A 121 -16.42 7.10 12.74
N ILE A 122 -15.53 7.69 11.98
CA ILE A 122 -14.11 7.77 12.30
C ILE A 122 -13.88 9.10 13.03
N GLY A 123 -13.33 9.01 14.21
CA GLY A 123 -13.11 10.24 14.96
C GLY A 123 -12.23 10.06 16.14
#